data_3d0ab4e872053832fdb570e96030bcb6
#
_entry.id   3d0ab4e872053832fdb570e96030bcb6
#
_cell.length_a   1.000
_cell.length_b   1.000
_cell.length_c   1.000
_cell.angle_alpha   90.00
_cell.angle_beta   90.00
_cell.angle_gamma   90.00
#
_symmetry.space_group_name_H-M   'P 1'
#
loop_
_entity.id
_entity.type
_entity.pdbx_description
1 polymer ?
#
loop_
_entity_poly.entity_id
_entity_poly.type
_entity_poly.pdbx_seq_one_letter_code
_entity_poly.pdbx_strand_id
1 'polypeptide(L)'
;MRSPLLILLAAAAVAHPPPAGTAPRVVAPEPWATVNVCDTEQHQNEIGIRGSMPGLARRTRMLMRFRVQYKNDAGRWRTIRPGADSGWTRVASGRRGVHDAGWTFEFEPRATGGAWELRGLVLFQWRREGRVVRRDRRVTEAGHPGTAGAQPADFSDDTCAIA
;
A
#
# COMPACT_ATOMS: atom_id res chain seq x y z
N MET A 1 -37.09 75.85 35.99
CA MET A 1 -35.80 75.27 35.66
C MET A 1 -36.04 73.77 35.58
N ARG A 2 -36.04 73.20 34.36
CA ARG A 2 -36.26 71.78 34.07
C ARG A 2 -34.97 71.17 33.60
N SER A 3 -34.40 70.22 34.33
CA SER A 3 -33.21 69.45 33.94
C SER A 3 -33.59 68.28 33.01
N PRO A 4 -32.89 68.06 31.92
CA PRO A 4 -33.11 66.88 31.09
C PRO A 4 -32.36 65.66 31.64
N LEU A 5 -33.04 64.52 31.71
CA LEU A 5 -32.51 63.23 32.11
C LEU A 5 -31.87 62.60 30.88
N LEU A 6 -30.55 62.39 30.91
CA LEU A 6 -29.80 61.65 29.87
C LEU A 6 -29.95 60.13 30.15
N ILE A 7 -30.58 59.45 29.21
CA ILE A 7 -30.63 57.97 29.21
C ILE A 7 -29.44 57.44 28.42
N LEU A 8 -28.48 56.79 29.08
CA LEU A 8 -27.41 56.04 28.44
C LEU A 8 -27.94 54.67 28.01
N LEU A 9 -28.02 54.40 26.68
CA LEU A 9 -28.22 53.08 26.17
C LEU A 9 -26.86 52.33 26.14
N ALA A 10 -26.69 51.28 26.94
CA ALA A 10 -25.57 50.37 26.86
C ALA A 10 -25.85 49.31 25.77
N ALA A 11 -25.07 49.33 24.69
CA ALA A 11 -25.10 48.31 23.67
C ALA A 11 -24.31 47.09 24.12
N ALA A 12 -25.01 45.97 24.37
CA ALA A 12 -24.35 44.70 24.67
C ALA A 12 -23.82 44.04 23.36
N ALA A 13 -22.52 43.95 23.23
CA ALA A 13 -21.88 43.25 22.11
C ALA A 13 -22.02 41.71 22.33
N VAL A 14 -22.76 41.05 21.45
CA VAL A 14 -22.88 39.58 21.42
C VAL A 14 -21.60 39.00 20.76
N ALA A 15 -20.71 38.44 21.55
CA ALA A 15 -19.53 37.74 21.06
C ALA A 15 -19.98 36.42 20.42
N HIS A 16 -19.77 36.29 19.09
CA HIS A 16 -19.96 35.03 18.37
C HIS A 16 -18.78 34.10 18.65
N PRO A 17 -19.01 32.83 19.06
CA PRO A 17 -17.92 31.88 19.17
C PRO A 17 -17.28 31.64 17.78
N PRO A 18 -15.93 31.46 17.70
CA PRO A 18 -15.27 31.17 16.43
C PRO A 18 -15.77 29.82 15.88
N PRO A 19 -15.84 29.69 14.52
CA PRO A 19 -16.23 28.43 13.91
C PRO A 19 -15.27 27.32 14.35
N ALA A 20 -15.83 26.18 14.80
CA ALA A 20 -15.06 25.00 15.18
C ALA A 20 -14.20 24.57 14.00
N GLY A 21 -12.88 24.75 14.10
CA GLY A 21 -11.93 24.29 13.09
C GLY A 21 -12.10 22.80 12.87
N THR A 22 -12.32 22.40 11.63
CA THR A 22 -12.41 20.97 11.27
C THR A 22 -11.04 20.34 11.54
N ALA A 23 -10.95 19.48 12.55
CA ALA A 23 -9.73 18.76 12.86
C ALA A 23 -9.26 17.98 11.60
N PRO A 24 -7.95 17.98 11.27
CA PRO A 24 -7.44 17.27 10.12
C PRO A 24 -7.82 15.78 10.23
N ARG A 25 -8.50 15.27 9.21
CA ARG A 25 -8.91 13.88 9.15
C ARG A 25 -7.65 13.04 8.92
N VAL A 26 -7.19 12.32 9.92
CA VAL A 26 -6.10 11.36 9.77
C VAL A 26 -6.57 10.27 8.80
N VAL A 27 -6.09 10.34 7.56
CA VAL A 27 -6.36 9.30 6.57
C VAL A 27 -5.60 8.05 7.03
N ALA A 28 -6.33 6.94 7.20
CA ALA A 28 -5.69 5.67 7.53
C ALA A 28 -4.75 5.27 6.38
N PRO A 29 -3.54 4.75 6.68
CA PRO A 29 -2.63 4.33 5.62
C PRO A 29 -3.28 3.29 4.72
N GLU A 30 -3.09 3.44 3.40
CA GLU A 30 -3.56 2.50 2.40
C GLU A 30 -2.53 1.39 2.21
N PRO A 31 -2.95 0.17 1.83
CA PRO A 31 -2.00 -0.86 1.43
C PRO A 31 -1.32 -0.48 0.12
N TRP A 32 -0.05 -0.87 -0.02
CA TRP A 32 0.74 -0.66 -1.21
C TRP A 32 1.61 -1.88 -1.53
N ALA A 33 2.16 -1.93 -2.73
CA ALA A 33 3.11 -2.94 -3.17
C ALA A 33 4.17 -2.32 -4.08
N THR A 34 5.40 -2.83 -4.02
CA THR A 34 6.52 -2.41 -4.87
C THR A 34 7.37 -3.61 -5.29
N VAL A 35 8.09 -3.49 -6.41
CA VAL A 35 9.23 -4.36 -6.71
C VAL A 35 10.40 -3.84 -5.89
N ASN A 36 11.00 -4.69 -5.06
CA ASN A 36 12.16 -4.32 -4.23
C ASN A 36 13.44 -5.08 -4.57
N VAL A 37 13.37 -6.04 -5.49
CA VAL A 37 14.51 -6.74 -6.09
C VAL A 37 14.19 -6.97 -7.56
N CYS A 38 15.14 -6.69 -8.47
CA CYS A 38 14.97 -6.93 -9.90
C CYS A 38 16.30 -7.30 -10.55
N ASP A 39 16.47 -8.60 -10.81
CA ASP A 39 17.57 -9.17 -11.60
C ASP A 39 18.94 -8.54 -11.29
N THR A 40 19.38 -8.66 -10.04
CA THR A 40 20.68 -8.15 -9.60
C THR A 40 21.74 -9.24 -9.66
N GLU A 41 23.03 -8.88 -9.53
CA GLU A 41 24.11 -9.86 -9.47
C GLU A 41 23.94 -10.90 -8.35
N GLN A 42 23.35 -10.50 -7.22
CA GLN A 42 23.08 -11.37 -6.06
C GLN A 42 21.75 -12.12 -6.18
N HIS A 43 20.85 -11.65 -7.03
CA HIS A 43 19.50 -12.17 -7.24
C HIS A 43 19.20 -12.27 -8.73
N GLN A 44 19.96 -13.12 -9.42
CA GLN A 44 19.83 -13.30 -10.87
C GLN A 44 18.50 -13.96 -11.22
N ASN A 45 17.86 -13.45 -12.24
CA ASN A 45 16.56 -13.93 -12.72
C ASN A 45 15.43 -13.84 -11.67
N GLU A 46 15.58 -13.02 -10.65
CA GLU A 46 14.62 -12.89 -9.57
C GLU A 46 13.87 -11.56 -9.64
N ILE A 47 12.57 -11.63 -9.30
CA ILE A 47 11.76 -10.46 -8.94
C ILE A 47 11.31 -10.60 -7.48
N GLY A 48 11.74 -9.67 -6.64
CA GLY A 48 11.25 -9.51 -5.28
C GLY A 48 10.08 -8.52 -5.25
N ILE A 49 9.01 -8.91 -4.58
CA ILE A 49 7.81 -8.08 -4.42
C ILE A 49 7.59 -7.85 -2.93
N ARG A 50 7.48 -6.58 -2.53
CA ARG A 50 7.15 -6.17 -1.17
C ARG A 50 5.74 -5.60 -1.11
N GLY A 51 4.97 -5.97 -0.09
CA GLY A 51 3.67 -5.40 0.20
C GLY A 51 3.59 -4.90 1.62
N SER A 52 2.82 -3.85 1.83
CA SER A 52 2.53 -3.25 3.12
C SER A 52 1.03 -3.13 3.32
N MET A 53 0.55 -3.45 4.52
CA MET A 53 -0.86 -3.34 4.85
C MET A 53 -1.09 -2.81 6.27
N PRO A 54 -2.06 -1.89 6.46
CA PRO A 54 -2.40 -1.39 7.79
C PRO A 54 -3.24 -2.40 8.57
N GLY A 55 -3.02 -2.46 9.87
CA GLY A 55 -3.94 -3.11 10.79
C GLY A 55 -5.26 -2.33 10.94
N LEU A 56 -6.35 -3.03 11.23
CA LEU A 56 -7.65 -2.41 11.46
C LEU A 56 -7.85 -2.05 12.94
N ALA A 57 -8.88 -1.23 13.22
CA ALA A 57 -9.23 -0.83 14.60
C ALA A 57 -9.58 -2.03 15.51
N ARG A 58 -10.12 -3.11 14.93
CA ARG A 58 -10.38 -4.37 15.63
C ARG A 58 -9.33 -5.41 15.23
N ARG A 59 -8.96 -6.30 16.17
CA ARG A 59 -8.00 -7.38 15.91
C ARG A 59 -8.42 -8.22 14.71
N THR A 60 -7.51 -8.38 13.75
CA THR A 60 -7.68 -9.20 12.55
C THR A 60 -6.45 -10.06 12.31
N ARG A 61 -6.65 -11.18 11.63
CA ARG A 61 -5.56 -11.93 10.97
C ARG A 61 -5.35 -11.27 9.61
N MET A 62 -4.13 -10.88 9.34
CA MET A 62 -3.72 -10.21 8.10
C MET A 62 -2.97 -11.20 7.22
N LEU A 63 -3.39 -11.30 5.95
CA LEU A 63 -2.80 -12.19 4.97
C LEU A 63 -2.50 -11.40 3.69
N MET A 64 -1.38 -11.78 3.07
CA MET A 64 -1.01 -11.35 1.73
C MET A 64 -0.88 -12.55 0.80
N ARG A 65 -1.06 -12.33 -0.50
CA ARG A 65 -0.77 -13.28 -1.55
C ARG A 65 -0.11 -12.53 -2.70
N PHE A 66 1.07 -12.97 -3.05
CA PHE A 66 1.88 -12.36 -4.08
C PHE A 66 1.73 -13.13 -5.38
N ARG A 67 1.59 -12.41 -6.49
CA ARG A 67 1.54 -12.96 -7.83
C ARG A 67 2.37 -12.12 -8.77
N VAL A 68 2.86 -12.73 -9.85
CA VAL A 68 3.54 -12.01 -10.91
C VAL A 68 2.64 -11.92 -12.14
N GLN A 69 2.69 -10.78 -12.79
CA GLN A 69 2.12 -10.53 -14.10
C GLN A 69 3.24 -10.23 -15.08
N TYR A 70 3.12 -10.70 -16.31
CA TYR A 70 3.98 -10.32 -17.42
C TYR A 70 3.22 -9.49 -18.43
N LYS A 71 3.91 -8.64 -19.16
CA LYS A 71 3.37 -7.90 -20.27
C LYS A 71 3.53 -8.71 -21.55
N ASN A 72 2.43 -9.05 -22.21
CA ASN A 72 2.46 -9.80 -23.45
C ASN A 72 2.78 -8.89 -24.66
N ASP A 73 3.02 -9.49 -25.83
CA ASP A 73 3.40 -8.76 -27.06
C ASP A 73 2.31 -7.74 -27.51
N ALA A 74 1.08 -7.89 -27.06
CA ALA A 74 -0.01 -6.93 -27.28
C ALA A 74 -0.04 -5.81 -26.20
N GLY A 75 1.00 -5.69 -25.36
CA GLY A 75 1.11 -4.68 -24.30
C GLY A 75 0.17 -4.90 -23.10
N ARG A 76 -0.45 -6.07 -22.97
CA ARG A 76 -1.43 -6.35 -21.92
C ARG A 76 -0.82 -7.19 -20.79
N TRP A 77 -1.10 -6.81 -19.56
CA TRP A 77 -0.69 -7.55 -18.37
C TRP A 77 -1.48 -8.85 -18.19
N ARG A 78 -0.77 -9.95 -17.99
CA ARG A 78 -1.30 -11.29 -17.79
C ARG A 78 -0.71 -11.92 -16.53
N THR A 79 -1.53 -12.52 -15.70
CA THR A 79 -1.04 -13.26 -14.52
C THR A 79 -0.43 -14.58 -14.95
N ILE A 80 0.81 -14.83 -14.51
CA ILE A 80 1.51 -16.09 -14.77
C ILE A 80 0.86 -17.20 -13.94
N ARG A 81 0.55 -18.31 -14.59
CA ARG A 81 0.01 -19.54 -13.95
C ARG A 81 0.51 -20.76 -14.72
N PRO A 82 1.00 -21.80 -14.04
CA PRO A 82 1.36 -21.95 -12.62
C PRO A 82 2.69 -21.30 -12.27
N GLY A 83 3.15 -21.40 -11.01
CA GLY A 83 4.53 -21.10 -10.59
C GLY A 83 4.75 -19.72 -9.97
N ALA A 84 4.03 -18.68 -10.39
CA ALA A 84 4.23 -17.33 -9.88
C ALA A 84 3.09 -16.87 -8.94
N ASP A 85 2.81 -17.66 -7.91
CA ASP A 85 1.77 -17.43 -6.89
C ASP A 85 2.18 -17.99 -5.54
N SER A 86 2.41 -17.13 -4.55
CA SER A 86 2.85 -17.52 -3.21
C SER A 86 1.79 -18.28 -2.39
N GLY A 87 0.53 -18.33 -2.86
CA GLY A 87 -0.58 -18.67 -1.97
C GLY A 87 -0.83 -17.59 -0.91
N TRP A 88 -1.75 -17.85 0.02
CA TRP A 88 -2.04 -16.94 1.11
C TRP A 88 -1.05 -17.15 2.26
N THR A 89 -0.27 -16.11 2.57
CA THR A 89 0.68 -16.08 3.67
C THR A 89 0.15 -15.21 4.79
N ARG A 90 0.23 -15.69 6.03
CA ARG A 90 -0.11 -14.90 7.21
C ARG A 90 1.03 -13.93 7.52
N VAL A 91 0.72 -12.65 7.52
CA VAL A 91 1.68 -11.57 7.79
C VAL A 91 1.66 -11.19 9.27
N ALA A 92 0.47 -10.99 9.82
CA ALA A 92 0.32 -10.57 11.20
C ALA A 92 -1.05 -10.97 11.79
N SER A 93 -1.17 -10.77 13.10
CA SER A 93 -2.46 -10.77 13.80
C SER A 93 -2.41 -9.68 14.84
N GLY A 94 -3.28 -8.69 14.70
CA GLY A 94 -3.25 -7.55 15.62
C GLY A 94 -4.30 -6.51 15.31
N ARG A 95 -4.15 -5.38 15.98
CA ARG A 95 -4.87 -4.13 15.76
C ARG A 95 -3.86 -3.11 15.30
N ARG A 96 -4.27 -2.15 14.44
CA ARG A 96 -3.44 -1.01 14.02
C ARG A 96 -1.99 -1.38 13.67
N GLY A 97 -1.16 -0.38 13.43
CA GLY A 97 0.20 -0.59 12.94
C GLY A 97 0.23 -0.87 11.45
N VAL A 98 1.43 -0.91 10.89
CA VAL A 98 1.70 -1.25 9.50
C VAL A 98 2.50 -2.55 9.50
N HIS A 99 2.18 -3.45 8.61
CA HIS A 99 2.80 -4.78 8.54
C HIS A 99 3.21 -5.08 7.11
N ASP A 100 4.46 -5.43 6.95
CA ASP A 100 5.08 -5.68 5.66
C ASP A 100 5.40 -7.17 5.49
N ALA A 101 5.33 -7.64 4.27
CA ALA A 101 5.84 -8.93 3.86
C ALA A 101 6.34 -8.86 2.42
N GLY A 102 7.18 -9.80 2.04
CA GLY A 102 7.69 -9.91 0.68
C GLY A 102 7.71 -11.36 0.23
N TRP A 103 7.84 -11.53 -1.08
CA TRP A 103 8.02 -12.80 -1.74
C TRP A 103 8.87 -12.62 -2.98
N THR A 104 9.81 -13.54 -3.21
CA THR A 104 10.67 -13.57 -4.38
C THR A 104 10.25 -14.70 -5.30
N PHE A 105 10.27 -14.43 -6.60
CA PHE A 105 10.03 -15.41 -7.66
C PHE A 105 11.23 -15.43 -8.60
N GLU A 106 11.67 -16.61 -8.96
CA GLU A 106 12.71 -16.85 -9.95
C GLU A 106 12.09 -17.23 -11.29
N PHE A 107 12.68 -16.74 -12.38
CA PHE A 107 12.21 -16.98 -13.73
C PHE A 107 13.34 -17.50 -14.61
N GLU A 108 13.04 -18.51 -15.42
CA GLU A 108 13.93 -18.92 -16.50
C GLU A 108 14.03 -17.80 -17.55
N PRO A 109 15.23 -17.52 -18.10
CA PRO A 109 15.40 -16.63 -19.24
C PRO A 109 14.47 -17.02 -20.40
N ARG A 110 14.01 -16.06 -21.18
CA ARG A 110 13.13 -16.36 -22.32
C ARG A 110 13.85 -17.16 -23.39
N ALA A 111 13.37 -18.36 -23.71
CA ALA A 111 13.94 -19.21 -24.74
C ALA A 111 13.97 -18.55 -26.15
N THR A 112 13.07 -17.60 -26.39
CA THR A 112 12.99 -16.85 -27.66
C THR A 112 13.85 -15.57 -27.68
N GLY A 113 14.65 -15.35 -26.62
CA GLY A 113 15.38 -14.11 -26.40
C GLY A 113 14.48 -12.94 -25.98
N GLY A 114 15.14 -11.82 -25.63
CA GLY A 114 14.46 -10.64 -25.09
C GLY A 114 14.16 -10.77 -23.59
N ALA A 115 13.72 -9.70 -22.98
CA ALA A 115 13.43 -9.65 -21.55
C ALA A 115 11.96 -9.92 -21.23
N TRP A 116 11.71 -10.50 -20.06
CA TRP A 116 10.40 -10.46 -19.43
C TRP A 116 10.17 -9.07 -18.86
N GLU A 117 9.08 -8.41 -19.22
CA GLU A 117 8.59 -7.25 -18.48
C GLU A 117 7.58 -7.74 -17.45
N LEU A 118 7.97 -7.70 -16.18
CA LEU A 118 7.21 -8.25 -15.06
C LEU A 118 6.73 -7.17 -14.11
N ARG A 119 5.64 -7.43 -13.39
CA ARG A 119 5.21 -6.66 -12.23
C ARG A 119 4.55 -7.53 -11.18
N GLY A 120 4.51 -7.05 -9.95
CA GLY A 120 3.80 -7.70 -8.86
C GLY A 120 2.30 -7.36 -8.87
N LEU A 121 1.51 -8.32 -8.36
CA LEU A 121 0.12 -8.13 -7.95
C LEU A 121 -0.03 -8.70 -6.55
N VAL A 122 -0.26 -7.85 -5.56
CA VAL A 122 -0.44 -8.26 -4.16
C VAL A 122 -1.92 -8.18 -3.79
N LEU A 123 -2.42 -9.28 -3.25
CA LEU A 123 -3.78 -9.39 -2.74
C LEU A 123 -3.72 -9.35 -1.22
N PHE A 124 -4.54 -8.52 -0.60
CA PHE A 124 -4.60 -8.32 0.85
C PHE A 124 -5.93 -8.81 1.41
N GLN A 125 -5.87 -9.51 2.55
CA GLN A 125 -7.06 -9.92 3.28
C GLN A 125 -6.91 -9.65 4.78
N TRP A 126 -7.96 -9.07 5.36
CA TRP A 126 -8.15 -9.01 6.80
C TRP A 126 -9.28 -9.96 7.20
N ARG A 127 -8.97 -10.90 8.09
CA ARG A 127 -9.92 -11.89 8.58
C ARG A 127 -10.19 -11.72 10.07
N ARG A 128 -11.43 -11.87 10.46
CA ARG A 128 -11.87 -11.92 11.85
C ARG A 128 -12.83 -13.09 12.01
N GLU A 129 -12.56 -13.94 13.02
CA GLU A 129 -13.39 -15.12 13.31
C GLU A 129 -13.60 -16.01 12.05
N GLY A 130 -12.53 -16.22 11.27
CA GLY A 130 -12.56 -17.01 10.05
C GLY A 130 -13.13 -16.28 8.81
N ARG A 131 -13.86 -15.18 8.98
CA ARG A 131 -14.51 -14.45 7.89
C ARG A 131 -13.63 -13.32 7.36
N VAL A 132 -13.66 -13.08 6.04
CA VAL A 132 -13.00 -11.95 5.42
C VAL A 132 -13.82 -10.68 5.68
N VAL A 133 -13.21 -9.69 6.36
CA VAL A 133 -13.84 -8.42 6.71
C VAL A 133 -13.40 -7.25 5.81
N ARG A 134 -12.24 -7.37 5.18
CA ARG A 134 -11.72 -6.43 4.17
C ARG A 134 -10.86 -7.18 3.16
N ARG A 135 -10.92 -6.75 1.89
CA ARG A 135 -10.02 -7.14 0.81
C ARG A 135 -9.49 -5.90 0.13
N ASP A 136 -8.27 -6.00 -0.38
CA ASP A 136 -7.68 -5.01 -1.27
C ASP A 136 -6.75 -5.71 -2.25
N ARG A 137 -6.36 -5.02 -3.32
CA ARG A 137 -5.34 -5.47 -4.26
C ARG A 137 -4.56 -4.28 -4.77
N ARG A 138 -3.23 -4.47 -4.90
CA ARG A 138 -2.34 -3.47 -5.49
C ARG A 138 -1.46 -4.13 -6.53
N VAL A 139 -1.24 -3.47 -7.63
CA VAL A 139 -0.08 -3.74 -8.47
C VAL A 139 1.12 -3.03 -7.88
N THR A 140 2.32 -3.46 -8.22
CA THR A 140 3.54 -2.77 -7.78
C THR A 140 3.62 -1.36 -8.36
N GLU A 141 4.11 -0.45 -7.54
CA GLU A 141 4.34 0.96 -7.86
C GLU A 141 5.69 1.39 -7.29
N ALA A 142 6.36 2.35 -7.94
CA ALA A 142 7.57 2.98 -7.42
C ALA A 142 7.25 3.92 -6.24
N GLY A 143 8.31 4.39 -5.55
CA GLY A 143 8.16 5.45 -4.54
C GLY A 143 8.02 4.96 -3.10
N HIS A 144 8.42 3.70 -2.83
CA HIS A 144 8.49 3.11 -1.49
C HIS A 144 9.94 2.77 -1.09
N PRO A 145 10.87 3.76 -1.03
CA PRO A 145 12.25 3.52 -0.63
C PRO A 145 12.31 3.03 0.83
N GLY A 146 13.43 2.42 1.21
CA GLY A 146 13.65 1.92 2.57
C GLY A 146 12.87 0.65 2.90
N THR A 147 12.30 -0.05 1.90
CA THR A 147 11.65 -1.33 2.14
C THR A 147 12.68 -2.39 2.53
N ALA A 148 12.35 -3.18 3.55
CA ALA A 148 13.24 -4.24 4.00
C ALA A 148 13.50 -5.26 2.89
N GLY A 149 14.80 -5.59 2.69
CA GLY A 149 15.24 -6.53 1.67
C GLY A 149 15.29 -5.96 0.25
N ALA A 150 15.29 -4.63 0.09
CA ALA A 150 15.52 -4.00 -1.20
C ALA A 150 16.95 -4.22 -1.69
N GLN A 151 17.10 -4.55 -2.97
CA GLN A 151 18.38 -4.75 -3.65
C GLN A 151 18.34 -4.06 -5.03
N PRO A 152 19.19 -3.04 -5.27
CA PRO A 152 20.04 -2.37 -4.28
C PRO A 152 19.24 -1.68 -3.16
N ALA A 153 19.93 -1.21 -2.11
CA ALA A 153 19.29 -0.48 -1.02
C ALA A 153 18.39 0.64 -1.56
N ASP A 154 17.21 0.80 -0.97
CA ASP A 154 16.19 1.77 -1.37
C ASP A 154 15.56 1.55 -2.77
N PHE A 155 15.88 0.45 -3.45
CA PHE A 155 15.24 0.13 -4.72
C PHE A 155 13.73 -0.08 -4.55
N SER A 156 12.96 0.64 -5.34
CA SER A 156 11.49 0.57 -5.38
C SER A 156 11.00 0.95 -6.76
N ASP A 157 10.39 0.01 -7.46
CA ASP A 157 9.92 0.20 -8.83
C ASP A 157 8.54 -0.43 -9.04
N ASP A 158 7.90 -0.06 -10.15
CA ASP A 158 6.60 -0.62 -10.57
C ASP A 158 6.77 -1.92 -11.37
N THR A 159 7.87 -2.06 -12.10
CA THR A 159 8.18 -3.19 -12.99
C THR A 159 9.58 -3.75 -12.78
N CYS A 160 9.84 -4.89 -13.39
CA CYS A 160 11.14 -5.55 -13.44
C CYS A 160 11.36 -6.16 -14.82
N ALA A 161 12.52 -5.92 -15.42
CA ALA A 161 12.94 -6.58 -16.65
C ALA A 161 13.95 -7.69 -16.32
N ILE A 162 13.67 -8.93 -16.73
CA ILE A 162 14.55 -10.10 -16.59
C ILE A 162 14.89 -10.60 -17.99
N ALA A 163 16.20 -10.61 -18.33
CA ALA A 163 16.71 -10.97 -19.67
C ALA A 163 17.14 -12.43 -19.79
#